data_2f57b3631c43dadc1e53aaa982d7236b
#
_entry.id   2f57b3631c43dadc1e53aaa982d7236b
#
_cell.length_a   1.000
_cell.length_b   1.000
_cell.length_c   1.000
_cell.angle_alpha   90.00
_cell.angle_beta   90.00
_cell.angle_gamma   90.00
#
_symmetry.space_group_name_H-M   'P 1'
#
loop_
_entity.id
_entity.type
_entity.pdbx_description
1 polymer ?
#
loop_
_entity_poly.entity_id
_entity_poly.type
_entity_poly.pdbx_seq_one_letter_code
_entity_poly.pdbx_strand_id
1 'polypeptide(L)'
;MNLLINIDVDDIVRAEAFYRDAFGLKPARRFGSAGVEMAGGPVLIYLLKKDAGTRPAPGVAAGRSYDRHWTPVHLDIVVEDCDAAVAKAVRAGAVVETPASTQSWGRIAHLADPFGHGVCILQFMGRGYDAICDGNNVRLET
;
A
#
# COMPACT_ATOMS: atom_id res chain seq x y z
N MET A 1 15.06 -10.15 12.12
CA MET A 1 13.97 -10.57 11.21
C MET A 1 13.84 -9.52 10.12
N ASN A 2 13.71 -9.92 8.86
CA ASN A 2 13.46 -8.98 7.75
C ASN A 2 12.05 -9.17 7.23
N LEU A 3 11.42 -8.09 6.78
CA LEU A 3 10.08 -8.10 6.20
C LEU A 3 10.18 -7.78 4.71
N LEU A 4 9.47 -8.55 3.88
CA LEU A 4 9.24 -8.28 2.46
C LEU A 4 7.72 -8.25 2.23
N ILE A 5 7.26 -7.35 1.37
CA ILE A 5 5.84 -7.24 1.02
C ILE A 5 5.67 -7.71 -0.42
N ASN A 6 4.78 -8.66 -0.63
CA ASN A 6 4.38 -9.11 -1.97
C ASN A 6 2.98 -8.61 -2.27
N ILE A 7 2.80 -8.03 -3.45
CA ILE A 7 1.52 -7.56 -3.96
C ILE A 7 1.26 -8.25 -5.29
N ASP A 8 0.22 -9.09 -5.33
CA ASP A 8 -0.19 -9.74 -6.57
C ASP A 8 -0.92 -8.73 -7.47
N VAL A 9 -0.59 -8.74 -8.75
CA VAL A 9 -1.17 -7.87 -9.77
C VAL A 9 -1.37 -8.67 -11.07
N ASP A 10 -2.33 -8.29 -11.88
CA ASP A 10 -2.56 -8.95 -13.18
C ASP A 10 -1.78 -8.29 -14.34
N ASP A 11 -1.33 -7.05 -14.17
CA ASP A 11 -0.55 -6.29 -15.14
C ASP A 11 0.66 -5.64 -14.46
N ILE A 12 1.86 -6.22 -14.72
CA ILE A 12 3.10 -5.78 -14.07
C ILE A 12 3.57 -4.40 -14.53
N VAL A 13 3.33 -4.05 -15.80
CA VAL A 13 3.75 -2.76 -16.36
C VAL A 13 2.91 -1.63 -15.77
N ARG A 14 1.61 -1.85 -15.70
CA ARG A 14 0.66 -0.91 -15.08
C ARG A 14 0.92 -0.78 -13.58
N ALA A 15 1.22 -1.88 -12.88
CA ALA A 15 1.50 -1.87 -11.46
C ALA A 15 2.78 -1.10 -11.14
N GLU A 16 3.87 -1.36 -11.88
CA GLU A 16 5.12 -0.62 -11.71
C GLU A 16 4.91 0.88 -11.89
N ALA A 17 4.20 1.28 -12.94
CA ALA A 17 3.89 2.68 -13.20
C ALA A 17 3.09 3.30 -12.04
N PHE A 18 2.05 2.61 -11.56
CA PHE A 18 1.24 3.09 -10.45
C PHE A 18 2.07 3.29 -9.18
N TYR A 19 2.78 2.26 -8.72
CA TYR A 19 3.53 2.32 -7.44
C TYR A 19 4.70 3.32 -7.51
N ARG A 20 5.31 3.49 -8.69
CA ARG A 20 6.29 4.55 -8.95
C ARG A 20 5.65 5.94 -8.86
N ASP A 21 4.56 6.16 -9.58
CA ASP A 21 3.99 7.50 -9.76
C ASP A 21 3.17 7.94 -8.54
N ALA A 22 2.50 7.00 -7.86
CA ALA A 22 1.74 7.29 -6.64
C ALA A 22 2.64 7.51 -5.43
N PHE A 23 3.60 6.59 -5.19
CA PHE A 23 4.35 6.53 -3.94
C PHE A 23 5.85 6.83 -4.08
N GLY A 24 6.34 7.10 -5.28
CA GLY A 24 7.74 7.43 -5.52
C GLY A 24 8.70 6.23 -5.41
N LEU A 25 8.16 5.00 -5.44
CA LEU A 25 8.98 3.80 -5.43
C LEU A 25 9.76 3.67 -6.75
N LYS A 26 10.91 3.02 -6.70
CA LYS A 26 11.79 2.85 -7.84
C LYS A 26 11.93 1.37 -8.18
N PRO A 27 11.73 0.98 -9.46
CA PRO A 27 12.00 -0.39 -9.87
C PRO A 27 13.48 -0.72 -9.70
N ALA A 28 13.78 -1.90 -9.16
CA ALA A 28 15.12 -2.42 -8.94
C ALA A 28 15.30 -3.75 -9.68
N ARG A 29 15.30 -4.88 -8.98
CA ARG A 29 15.46 -6.18 -9.65
C ARG A 29 14.19 -6.60 -10.38
N ARG A 30 14.39 -7.21 -11.56
CA ARG A 30 13.30 -7.79 -12.36
C ARG A 30 13.42 -9.31 -12.40
N PHE A 31 12.28 -9.98 -12.40
CA PHE A 31 12.16 -11.45 -12.46
C PHE A 31 11.47 -11.85 -13.77
N GLY A 32 12.06 -11.46 -14.89
CA GLY A 32 11.45 -11.60 -16.22
C GLY A 32 10.12 -10.87 -16.30
N SER A 33 9.09 -11.54 -16.80
CA SER A 33 7.70 -11.03 -16.82
C SER A 33 6.93 -11.36 -15.54
N ALA A 34 7.53 -12.09 -14.59
CA ALA A 34 6.84 -12.59 -13.41
C ALA A 34 6.76 -11.58 -12.26
N GLY A 35 7.66 -10.59 -12.22
CA GLY A 35 7.64 -9.63 -11.15
C GLY A 35 8.72 -8.56 -11.22
N VAL A 36 8.58 -7.56 -10.36
CA VAL A 36 9.54 -6.48 -10.18
C VAL A 36 9.66 -6.13 -8.69
N GLU A 37 10.88 -5.90 -8.25
CA GLU A 37 11.19 -5.36 -6.94
C GLU A 37 11.09 -3.83 -7.00
N MET A 38 10.35 -3.26 -6.06
CA MET A 38 10.21 -1.81 -5.89
C MET A 38 10.92 -1.40 -4.61
N ALA A 39 11.89 -0.51 -4.74
CA ALA A 39 12.69 0.05 -3.65
C ALA A 39 12.32 1.52 -3.38
N GLY A 40 12.83 2.09 -2.29
CA GLY A 40 12.64 3.51 -1.94
C GLY A 40 11.76 3.74 -0.71
N GLY A 41 11.14 2.69 -0.18
CA GLY A 41 10.49 2.69 1.12
C GLY A 41 11.34 2.00 2.20
N PRO A 42 10.83 1.89 3.44
CA PRO A 42 11.52 1.23 4.55
C PRO A 42 11.62 -0.29 4.36
N VAL A 43 10.79 -0.86 3.50
CA VAL A 43 10.79 -2.27 3.14
C VAL A 43 10.73 -2.42 1.62
N LEU A 44 11.23 -3.54 1.11
CA LEU A 44 11.11 -3.86 -0.31
C LEU A 44 9.71 -4.39 -0.61
N ILE A 45 9.10 -3.89 -1.68
CA ILE A 45 7.82 -4.34 -2.20
C ILE A 45 8.05 -5.10 -3.50
N TYR A 46 7.48 -6.28 -3.61
CA TYR A 46 7.53 -7.10 -4.82
C TYR A 46 6.15 -7.09 -5.48
N LEU A 47 6.08 -6.58 -6.69
CA LEU A 47 4.89 -6.70 -7.53
C LEU A 47 5.02 -8.01 -8.30
N LEU A 48 4.08 -8.92 -8.10
CA LEU A 48 4.11 -10.26 -8.68
C LEU A 48 2.96 -10.42 -9.67
N LYS A 49 3.29 -10.76 -10.92
CA LYS A 49 2.26 -11.07 -11.92
C LYS A 49 1.59 -12.39 -11.58
N LYS A 50 0.30 -12.33 -11.32
CA LYS A 50 -0.55 -13.49 -11.07
C LYS A 50 -1.87 -13.30 -11.81
N ASP A 51 -2.24 -14.26 -12.64
CA ASP A 51 -3.47 -14.16 -13.40
C ASP A 51 -4.71 -14.31 -12.49
N ALA A 52 -5.78 -13.57 -12.81
CA ALA A 52 -7.06 -13.72 -12.14
C ALA A 52 -7.57 -15.17 -12.24
N GLY A 53 -8.26 -15.62 -11.21
CA GLY A 53 -8.78 -16.98 -11.12
C GLY A 53 -7.74 -18.02 -10.65
N THR A 54 -6.44 -17.71 -10.63
CA THR A 54 -5.41 -18.64 -10.12
C THR A 54 -5.47 -18.76 -8.61
N ARG A 55 -5.22 -19.95 -8.07
CA ARG A 55 -5.25 -20.18 -6.62
C ARG A 55 -3.97 -19.67 -5.96
N PRO A 56 -4.06 -18.94 -4.83
CA PRO A 56 -2.89 -18.39 -4.13
C PRO A 56 -2.06 -19.48 -3.44
N ALA A 57 -2.69 -20.58 -3.00
CA ALA A 57 -2.03 -21.69 -2.32
C ALA A 57 -2.84 -22.97 -2.48
N PRO A 58 -2.21 -24.16 -2.28
CA PRO A 58 -2.94 -25.42 -2.15
C PRO A 58 -4.00 -25.34 -1.04
N GLY A 59 -5.18 -25.88 -1.30
CA GLY A 59 -6.29 -25.88 -0.32
C GLY A 59 -7.13 -24.60 -0.25
N VAL A 60 -6.70 -23.51 -0.89
CA VAL A 60 -7.51 -22.29 -1.00
C VAL A 60 -8.48 -22.44 -2.17
N ALA A 61 -9.78 -22.43 -1.89
CA ALA A 61 -10.82 -22.63 -2.92
C ALA A 61 -10.98 -21.41 -3.81
N ALA A 62 -10.91 -20.20 -3.23
CA ALA A 62 -11.08 -18.94 -3.96
C ALA A 62 -9.87 -18.66 -4.87
N GLY A 63 -10.13 -18.31 -6.13
CA GLY A 63 -9.13 -17.78 -7.04
C GLY A 63 -8.82 -16.31 -6.75
N ARG A 64 -7.69 -15.84 -7.27
CA ARG A 64 -7.34 -14.41 -7.22
C ARG A 64 -8.38 -13.60 -7.97
N SER A 65 -8.78 -12.48 -7.39
CA SER A 65 -9.61 -11.46 -8.03
C SER A 65 -8.94 -10.10 -7.87
N TYR A 66 -9.06 -9.29 -8.91
CA TYR A 66 -8.60 -7.90 -8.92
C TYR A 66 -9.78 -6.92 -8.89
N ASP A 67 -10.97 -7.44 -8.58
CA ASP A 67 -12.10 -6.62 -8.18
C ASP A 67 -11.82 -5.96 -6.85
N ARG A 68 -12.44 -4.80 -6.60
CA ARG A 68 -12.25 -4.07 -5.35
C ARG A 68 -12.64 -4.91 -4.13
N HIS A 69 -11.69 -5.06 -3.20
CA HIS A 69 -11.87 -5.77 -1.94
C HIS A 69 -11.02 -5.16 -0.82
N TRP A 70 -11.41 -5.35 0.42
CA TRP A 70 -10.59 -5.10 1.58
C TRP A 70 -10.15 -6.42 2.20
N THR A 71 -8.87 -6.46 2.61
CA THR A 71 -8.32 -7.56 3.40
C THR A 71 -8.09 -7.10 4.84
N PRO A 72 -8.05 -8.01 5.82
CA PRO A 72 -7.71 -7.67 7.20
C PRO A 72 -6.30 -7.07 7.35
N VAL A 73 -5.39 -7.39 6.43
CA VAL A 73 -4.05 -6.80 6.34
C VAL A 73 -4.03 -5.84 5.16
N HIS A 74 -3.64 -4.60 5.39
CA HIS A 74 -3.50 -3.55 4.38
C HIS A 74 -2.26 -2.70 4.65
N LEU A 75 -1.89 -1.85 3.71
CA LEU A 75 -0.74 -0.97 3.83
C LEU A 75 -1.19 0.44 4.20
N ASP A 76 -0.54 1.00 5.20
CA ASP A 76 -0.62 2.41 5.54
C ASP A 76 0.65 3.12 5.04
N ILE A 77 0.49 4.03 4.11
CA ILE A 77 1.58 4.83 3.56
C ILE A 77 1.66 6.13 4.36
N VAL A 78 2.69 6.22 5.19
CA VAL A 78 2.93 7.41 6.01
C VAL A 78 3.65 8.47 5.18
N VAL A 79 3.10 9.68 5.16
CA VAL A 79 3.59 10.80 4.34
C VAL A 79 3.64 12.10 5.17
N GLU A 80 4.35 13.10 4.65
CA GLU A 80 4.42 14.43 5.27
C GLU A 80 3.18 15.30 4.98
N ASP A 81 2.54 15.11 3.81
CA ASP A 81 1.34 15.82 3.37
C ASP A 81 0.34 14.84 2.78
N CYS A 82 -0.70 14.53 3.56
CA CYS A 82 -1.72 13.57 3.17
C CYS A 82 -2.51 14.02 1.93
N ASP A 83 -2.91 15.28 1.85
CA ASP A 83 -3.72 15.77 0.73
C ASP A 83 -2.93 15.78 -0.57
N ALA A 84 -1.66 16.22 -0.54
CA ALA A 84 -0.78 16.19 -1.70
C ALA A 84 -0.51 14.75 -2.17
N ALA A 85 -0.30 13.81 -1.24
CA ALA A 85 -0.07 12.41 -1.56
C ALA A 85 -1.32 11.74 -2.14
N VAL A 86 -2.52 12.03 -1.60
CA VAL A 86 -3.80 11.56 -2.16
C VAL A 86 -3.97 12.08 -3.59
N ALA A 87 -3.75 13.38 -3.83
CA ALA A 87 -3.85 13.94 -5.18
C ALA A 87 -2.86 13.28 -6.16
N LYS A 88 -1.65 12.98 -5.71
CA LYS A 88 -0.64 12.27 -6.50
C LYS A 88 -1.08 10.84 -6.82
N ALA A 89 -1.59 10.10 -5.84
CA ALA A 89 -2.06 8.73 -6.02
C ALA A 89 -3.27 8.67 -6.99
N VAL A 90 -4.19 9.62 -6.89
CA VAL A 90 -5.34 9.73 -7.81
C VAL A 90 -4.88 9.98 -9.25
N ARG A 91 -3.91 10.87 -9.46
CA ARG A 91 -3.33 11.08 -10.80
C ARG A 91 -2.67 9.82 -11.36
N ALA A 92 -2.13 8.97 -10.50
CA ALA A 92 -1.54 7.69 -10.88
C ALA A 92 -2.57 6.57 -11.12
N GLY A 93 -3.84 6.79 -10.75
CA GLY A 93 -4.92 5.84 -11.00
C GLY A 93 -5.60 5.26 -9.75
N ALA A 94 -5.28 5.74 -8.55
CA ALA A 94 -6.01 5.37 -7.34
C ALA A 94 -7.43 5.94 -7.31
N VAL A 95 -8.33 5.23 -6.65
CA VAL A 95 -9.70 5.69 -6.38
C VAL A 95 -9.82 6.04 -4.90
N VAL A 96 -10.30 7.24 -4.58
CA VAL A 96 -10.58 7.64 -3.20
C VAL A 96 -11.90 7.02 -2.76
N GLU A 97 -11.87 6.22 -1.70
CA GLU A 97 -13.05 5.61 -1.09
C GLU A 97 -13.55 6.41 0.11
N THR A 98 -12.61 6.88 0.94
CA THR A 98 -12.90 7.82 2.03
C THR A 98 -11.96 9.01 1.90
N PRO A 99 -12.50 10.22 1.69
CA PRO A 99 -11.69 11.43 1.60
C PRO A 99 -10.84 11.65 2.86
N ALA A 100 -9.74 12.39 2.70
CA ALA A 100 -8.85 12.71 3.80
C ALA A 100 -9.60 13.46 4.93
N SER A 101 -9.52 12.93 6.14
CA SER A 101 -10.12 13.51 7.34
C SER A 101 -9.11 13.64 8.47
N THR A 102 -9.28 14.64 9.30
CA THR A 102 -8.40 14.92 10.44
C THR A 102 -8.89 14.17 11.68
N GLN A 103 -7.96 13.48 12.33
CA GLN A 103 -8.12 12.78 13.59
C GLN A 103 -7.23 13.45 14.65
N SER A 104 -7.39 13.09 15.91
CA SER A 104 -6.57 13.63 17.01
C SER A 104 -5.07 13.31 16.86
N TRP A 105 -4.70 12.28 16.12
CA TRP A 105 -3.34 11.82 15.90
C TRP A 105 -2.76 12.20 14.52
N GLY A 106 -3.61 12.71 13.61
CA GLY A 106 -3.16 13.04 12.27
C GLY A 106 -4.28 13.12 11.24
N ARG A 107 -3.96 12.86 9.99
CA ARG A 107 -4.87 12.91 8.86
C ARG A 107 -4.77 11.62 8.05
N ILE A 108 -5.90 11.06 7.61
CA ILE A 108 -5.97 9.78 6.90
C ILE A 108 -7.00 9.82 5.77
N ALA A 109 -6.67 9.16 4.66
CA ALA A 109 -7.58 8.84 3.56
C ALA A 109 -7.52 7.36 3.24
N HIS A 110 -8.63 6.78 2.78
CA HIS A 110 -8.69 5.42 2.28
C HIS A 110 -8.83 5.43 0.75
N LEU A 111 -8.01 4.64 0.08
CA LEU A 111 -7.96 4.54 -1.36
C LEU A 111 -7.96 3.07 -1.80
N ALA A 112 -8.34 2.85 -3.05
CA ALA A 112 -8.08 1.60 -3.77
C ALA A 112 -6.99 1.83 -4.81
N ASP A 113 -6.08 0.87 -4.95
CA ASP A 113 -5.15 0.83 -6.08
C ASP A 113 -5.87 0.31 -7.36
N PRO A 114 -5.24 0.37 -8.54
CA PRO A 114 -5.86 -0.11 -9.79
C PRO A 114 -6.09 -1.63 -9.85
N PHE A 115 -5.65 -2.39 -8.84
CA PHE A 115 -5.72 -3.85 -8.79
C PHE A 115 -6.67 -4.35 -7.71
N GLY A 116 -7.53 -3.47 -7.17
CA GLY A 116 -8.55 -3.82 -6.18
C GLY A 116 -8.04 -3.85 -4.74
N HIS A 117 -6.76 -3.54 -4.48
CA HIS A 117 -6.20 -3.54 -3.13
C HIS A 117 -6.47 -2.22 -2.42
N GLY A 118 -6.89 -2.31 -1.15
CA GLY A 118 -7.03 -1.12 -0.30
C GLY A 118 -5.68 -0.63 0.20
N VAL A 119 -5.51 0.69 0.26
CA VAL A 119 -4.35 1.37 0.83
C VAL A 119 -4.78 2.62 1.55
N CYS A 120 -4.18 2.87 2.72
CA CYS A 120 -4.38 4.13 3.43
C CYS A 120 -3.19 5.06 3.18
N ILE A 121 -3.48 6.35 3.07
CA ILE A 121 -2.45 7.39 3.10
C ILE A 121 -2.68 8.17 4.39
N LEU A 122 -1.66 8.27 5.23
CA LEU A 122 -1.78 8.96 6.51
C LEU A 122 -0.59 9.88 6.78
N GLN A 123 -0.88 10.93 7.52
CA GLN A 123 0.07 11.92 7.99
C GLN A 123 -0.06 12.03 9.51
N PHE A 124 1.02 11.79 10.24
CA PHE A 124 1.02 12.07 11.67
C PHE A 124 1.09 13.57 11.94
N MET A 125 0.31 14.04 12.90
CA MET A 125 0.26 15.44 13.33
C MET A 125 0.39 15.52 14.85
N GLY A 126 1.00 16.60 15.34
CA GLY A 126 1.19 16.81 16.78
C GLY A 126 1.97 15.66 17.42
N ARG A 127 1.35 14.94 18.35
CA ARG A 127 1.96 13.78 19.03
C ARG A 127 1.78 12.47 18.29
N GLY A 128 1.11 12.45 17.12
CA GLY A 128 0.80 11.23 16.40
C GLY A 128 0.01 10.24 17.28
N TYR A 129 0.32 8.94 17.17
CA TYR A 129 -0.36 7.91 17.97
C TYR A 129 -0.17 8.06 19.49
N ASP A 130 0.85 8.79 19.95
CA ASP A 130 1.00 9.12 21.37
C ASP A 130 -0.17 9.95 21.91
N ALA A 131 -0.98 10.56 21.03
CA ALA A 131 -2.18 11.30 21.41
C ALA A 131 -3.35 10.38 21.82
N ILE A 132 -3.33 9.12 21.41
CA ILE A 132 -4.42 8.15 21.58
C ILE A 132 -3.98 6.84 22.24
N CYS A 133 -2.69 6.67 22.54
CA CYS A 133 -2.21 5.46 23.23
C CYS A 133 -2.56 5.52 24.74
N ASP A 134 -2.78 4.35 25.33
CA ASP A 134 -2.87 4.20 26.76
C ASP A 134 -1.50 4.48 27.41
N GLY A 135 -1.48 5.14 28.56
CA GLY A 135 -0.32 5.79 29.20
C GLY A 135 0.94 4.99 29.51
N ASN A 136 1.12 3.79 28.97
CA ASN A 136 2.33 2.97 29.03
C ASN A 136 3.08 3.03 27.69
N ASN A 137 3.80 4.11 27.45
CA ASN A 137 4.65 4.27 26.26
C ASN A 137 5.85 3.32 26.31
N VAL A 138 5.71 2.14 25.73
CA VAL A 138 6.88 1.37 25.28
C VAL A 138 7.28 1.96 23.92
N ARG A 139 8.17 2.95 23.92
CA ARG A 139 8.85 3.35 22.69
C ARG A 139 9.71 2.18 22.26
N LEU A 140 9.40 1.61 21.10
CA LEU A 140 10.32 0.72 20.42
C LEU A 140 11.49 1.61 19.95
N GLU A 141 12.66 1.46 20.57
CA GLU A 141 13.89 2.04 20.04
C GLU A 141 14.17 1.39 18.67
N THR A 142 14.16 2.20 17.64
CA THR A 142 14.53 1.81 16.26
C THR A 142 16.02 1.93 16.04
#